data_6c97eae1d9dfb47b424a026b99be316e
#
_entry.id   6c97eae1d9dfb47b424a026b99be316e
#
_cell.length_a   1.000
_cell.length_b   1.000
_cell.length_c   1.000
_cell.angle_alpha   90.00
_cell.angle_beta   90.00
_cell.angle_gamma   90.00
#
_symmetry.space_group_name_H-M   'P 1'
#
loop_
_entity.id
_entity.type
_entity.pdbx_description
1 polymer ?
#
loop_
_entity_poly.entity_id
_entity_poly.type
_entity_poly.pdbx_seq_one_letter_code
_entity_poly.pdbx_strand_id
1 'polypeptide(L)'
;LQAESVTVWTDVLGVMTADPNLVREAAPVDRLSYDEALELAYFGTRMFHSRTIIPLRECGAALVIRSTTQPDAPGTRIDAAGNPDPSRPTCVTSLENLSLLGVQSRRTGLG
;
A
#
# COMPACT_ATOMS: atom_id res chain seq x y z
N LEU A 1 -2.89 22.76 5.81
CA LEU A 1 -1.90 22.98 4.76
C LEU A 1 -2.43 22.43 3.44
N GLN A 2 -2.30 23.21 2.38
CA GLN A 2 -2.69 22.79 1.02
C GLN A 2 -1.47 22.19 0.30
N ALA A 3 -0.96 21.08 0.80
CA ALA A 3 0.17 20.41 0.20
C ALA A 3 -0.28 19.60 -1.04
N GLU A 4 0.51 19.63 -2.09
CA GLU A 4 0.29 18.80 -3.29
C GLU A 4 0.76 17.36 -3.06
N SER A 5 1.77 17.19 -2.23
CA SER A 5 2.32 15.89 -1.91
C SER A 5 2.95 15.87 -0.53
N VAL A 6 3.01 14.69 0.05
CA VAL A 6 3.72 14.39 1.30
C VAL A 6 4.76 13.32 0.99
N THR A 7 6.00 13.55 1.37
CA THR A 7 7.06 12.56 1.20
C THR A 7 7.44 11.95 2.53
N VAL A 8 7.42 10.63 2.60
CA VAL A 8 7.87 9.85 3.75
C VAL A 8 9.24 9.26 3.42
N TRP A 9 10.23 9.60 4.22
CA TRP A 9 11.57 9.06 4.12
C TRP A 9 11.74 7.87 5.05
N THR A 10 12.17 6.76 4.49
CA THR A 10 12.30 5.47 5.19
C THR A 10 13.60 4.76 4.78
N ASP A 11 13.92 3.66 5.42
CA ASP A 11 15.11 2.84 5.13
C ASP A 11 14.90 1.85 3.97
N VAL A 12 13.71 1.78 3.38
CA VAL A 12 13.40 0.92 2.23
C VAL A 12 13.21 1.74 0.95
N LEU A 13 13.40 1.10 -0.21
CA LEU A 13 13.29 1.76 -1.53
C LEU A 13 11.89 2.25 -1.87
N GLY A 14 10.87 1.70 -1.25
CA GLY A 14 9.48 1.97 -1.51
C GLY A 14 8.65 0.72 -1.27
N VAL A 15 7.43 0.70 -1.79
CA VAL A 15 6.60 -0.50 -1.78
C VAL A 15 7.17 -1.48 -2.81
N MET A 16 7.36 -2.73 -2.39
CA MET A 16 7.91 -3.77 -3.26
C MET A 16 6.79 -4.61 -3.87
N THR A 17 7.04 -5.18 -5.04
CA THR A 17 6.08 -6.08 -5.72
C THR A 17 5.76 -7.33 -4.91
N ALA A 18 6.67 -7.75 -4.03
CA ALA A 18 6.51 -8.83 -3.06
C ALA A 18 7.52 -8.65 -1.93
N ASP A 19 7.44 -9.47 -0.90
CA ASP A 19 8.45 -9.48 0.17
C ASP A 19 9.80 -9.94 -0.40
N PRO A 20 10.83 -9.09 -0.42
CA PRO A 20 12.14 -9.46 -0.95
C PRO A 20 12.83 -10.59 -0.17
N ASN A 21 12.42 -10.86 1.06
CA ASN A 21 12.91 -12.00 1.83
C ASN A 21 12.36 -13.33 1.31
N LEU A 22 11.22 -13.33 0.63
CA LEU A 22 10.57 -14.49 0.04
C LEU A 22 10.77 -14.60 -1.46
N VAL A 23 10.85 -13.46 -2.14
CA VAL A 23 10.95 -13.37 -3.60
C VAL A 23 12.16 -12.53 -3.98
N ARG A 24 13.19 -13.16 -4.52
CA ARG A 24 14.45 -12.49 -4.90
C ARG A 24 14.27 -11.42 -5.97
N GLU A 25 13.34 -11.66 -6.89
CA GLU A 25 13.04 -10.79 -8.02
C GLU A 25 12.10 -9.63 -7.65
N ALA A 26 11.74 -9.50 -6.38
CA ALA A 26 10.91 -8.39 -5.92
C ALA A 26 11.57 -7.05 -6.28
N ALA A 27 10.79 -6.18 -6.88
CA ALA A 27 11.21 -4.87 -7.37
C ALA A 27 10.35 -3.77 -6.77
N PRO A 28 10.84 -2.53 -6.70
CA PRO A 28 10.02 -1.41 -6.27
C PRO A 28 8.83 -1.17 -7.20
N VAL A 29 7.68 -0.85 -6.62
CA VAL A 29 6.48 -0.44 -7.35
C VAL A 29 6.53 1.06 -7.53
N ASP A 30 6.43 1.53 -8.77
CA ASP A 30 6.52 2.96 -9.07
C ASP A 30 5.28 3.72 -8.59
N ARG A 31 4.10 3.16 -8.81
CA ARG A 31 2.84 3.83 -8.51
C ARG A 31 1.80 2.87 -7.95
N LEU A 32 1.03 3.38 -6.98
CA LEU A 32 -0.14 2.73 -6.40
C LEU A 32 -1.31 3.71 -6.41
N SER A 33 -2.53 3.21 -6.55
CA SER A 33 -3.72 3.98 -6.22
C SER A 33 -3.91 4.05 -4.71
N TYR A 34 -4.73 4.98 -4.24
CA TYR A 34 -5.12 5.02 -2.83
C TYR A 34 -5.82 3.74 -2.38
N ASP A 35 -6.64 3.15 -3.25
CA ASP A 35 -7.36 1.91 -2.94
C ASP A 35 -6.40 0.72 -2.78
N GLU A 36 -5.42 0.59 -3.68
CA GLU A 36 -4.37 -0.42 -3.56
C GLU A 36 -3.54 -0.24 -2.29
N ALA A 37 -3.19 1.00 -1.96
CA ALA A 37 -2.46 1.31 -0.73
C ALA A 37 -3.27 0.99 0.53
N LEU A 38 -4.57 1.25 0.53
CA LEU A 38 -5.47 0.89 1.63
C LEU A 38 -5.56 -0.63 1.82
N GLU A 39 -5.66 -1.38 0.74
CA GLU A 39 -5.64 -2.84 0.82
C GLU A 39 -4.33 -3.36 1.43
N LEU A 40 -3.20 -2.84 1.01
CA LEU A 40 -1.91 -3.19 1.59
C LEU A 40 -1.84 -2.84 3.08
N ALA A 41 -2.38 -1.70 3.48
CA ALA A 41 -2.42 -1.29 4.88
C ALA A 41 -3.24 -2.26 5.75
N TYR A 42 -4.34 -2.80 5.21
CA TYR A 42 -5.16 -3.79 5.91
C TYR A 42 -4.50 -5.17 5.97
N PHE A 43 -3.75 -5.55 4.96
CA PHE A 43 -3.21 -6.92 4.81
C PHE A 43 -1.72 -7.05 5.12
N GLY A 44 -1.12 -6.10 5.81
CA GLY A 44 0.15 -6.36 6.46
C GLY A 44 1.33 -5.48 6.15
N THR A 45 1.19 -4.44 5.35
CA THR A 45 2.30 -3.49 5.25
C THR A 45 2.47 -2.71 6.55
N ARG A 46 3.73 -2.47 6.94
CA ARG A 46 4.08 -1.62 8.07
C ARG A 46 4.56 -0.23 7.65
N MET A 47 4.60 0.05 6.35
CA MET A 47 5.16 1.29 5.82
C MET A 47 4.25 2.48 6.03
N PHE A 48 2.94 2.25 6.04
CA PHE A 48 1.92 3.29 6.23
C PHE A 48 0.65 2.68 6.80
N HIS A 49 -0.15 3.50 7.42
CA HIS A 49 -1.44 3.13 8.01
C HIS A 49 -2.58 3.71 7.18
N SER A 50 -3.74 3.05 7.20
CA SER A 50 -4.96 3.55 6.54
C SER A 50 -5.31 4.99 6.97
N ARG A 51 -5.06 5.33 8.23
CA ARG A 51 -5.25 6.69 8.75
C ARG A 51 -4.38 7.75 8.08
N THR A 52 -3.27 7.37 7.45
CA THR A 52 -2.44 8.26 6.66
C THR A 52 -3.01 8.44 5.26
N ILE A 53 -3.49 7.35 4.66
CA ILE A 53 -3.97 7.34 3.28
C ILE A 53 -5.31 8.06 3.12
N ILE A 54 -6.25 7.85 4.05
CA ILE A 54 -7.61 8.40 3.93
C ILE A 54 -7.64 9.92 3.82
N PRO A 55 -6.97 10.69 4.70
CA PRO A 55 -6.94 12.15 4.58
C PRO A 55 -6.28 12.64 3.29
N LEU A 56 -5.23 11.95 2.84
CA LEU A 56 -4.54 12.31 1.59
C LEU A 56 -5.45 12.08 0.39
N ARG A 57 -6.20 10.99 0.36
CA ARG A 57 -7.19 10.73 -0.67
C ARG A 57 -8.28 11.80 -0.70
N GLU A 58 -8.77 12.22 0.45
CA GLU A 58 -9.81 13.23 0.56
C GLU A 58 -9.38 14.60 0.03
N CYS A 59 -8.13 14.99 0.27
CA CYS A 59 -7.61 16.26 -0.22
C CYS A 59 -6.88 16.16 -1.58
N GLY A 60 -6.73 14.97 -2.13
CA GLY A 60 -6.07 14.75 -3.42
C GLY A 60 -4.55 14.88 -3.40
N ALA A 61 -3.93 14.90 -2.22
CA ALA A 61 -2.47 14.98 -2.11
C ALA A 61 -1.83 13.61 -2.34
N ALA A 62 -0.73 13.58 -3.08
CA ALA A 62 0.03 12.36 -3.29
C ALA A 62 0.88 12.02 -2.05
N LEU A 63 1.05 10.72 -1.78
CA LEU A 63 2.04 10.22 -0.84
C LEU A 63 3.21 9.63 -1.62
N VAL A 64 4.42 10.06 -1.33
CA VAL A 64 5.63 9.52 -1.93
C VAL A 64 6.49 8.88 -0.86
N ILE A 65 6.85 7.62 -1.05
CA ILE A 65 7.71 6.87 -0.14
C ILE A 65 9.10 6.79 -0.77
N ARG A 66 10.11 7.31 -0.10
CA ARG A 66 11.48 7.37 -0.59
C ARG A 66 12.47 6.84 0.42
N SER A 67 13.61 6.40 -0.08
CA SER A 67 14.69 5.84 0.74
C SER A 67 15.68 6.93 1.19
N THR A 68 16.00 6.94 2.48
CA THR A 68 17.04 7.78 3.04
C THR A 68 18.45 7.32 2.62
N THR A 69 18.60 6.03 2.33
CA THR A 69 19.89 5.45 1.90
C THR A 69 20.13 5.59 0.40
N GLN A 70 19.07 5.76 -0.37
CA GLN A 70 19.12 6.00 -1.82
C GLN A 70 18.21 7.16 -2.20
N PRO A 71 18.56 8.40 -1.83
CA PRO A 71 17.69 9.56 -2.00
C PRO A 71 17.39 9.91 -3.45
N ASP A 72 18.22 9.46 -4.39
CA ASP A 72 18.01 9.68 -5.82
C ASP A 72 17.03 8.66 -6.45
N ALA A 73 16.74 7.56 -5.76
CA ALA A 73 15.75 6.60 -6.23
C ALA A 73 14.34 7.22 -6.19
N PRO A 74 13.49 6.96 -7.19
CA PRO A 74 12.17 7.62 -7.30
C PRO A 74 11.19 7.22 -6.21
N GLY A 75 11.36 6.04 -5.61
CA GLY A 75 10.44 5.52 -4.60
C GLY A 75 9.09 5.10 -5.18
N THR A 76 8.08 5.09 -4.33
CA THR A 76 6.70 4.74 -4.70
C THR A 76 5.80 5.95 -4.53
N ARG A 77 5.04 6.29 -5.56
CA ARG A 77 4.03 7.35 -5.53
C ARG A 77 2.63 6.74 -5.37
N ILE A 78 1.88 7.24 -4.40
CA ILE A 78 0.49 6.86 -4.15
C ILE A 78 -0.39 8.05 -4.50
N ASP A 79 -1.25 7.89 -5.48
CA ASP A 79 -2.18 8.92 -5.95
C ASP A 79 -3.45 8.30 -6.55
N ALA A 80 -4.36 9.14 -7.04
CA ALA A 80 -5.61 8.70 -7.61
C ALA A 80 -5.44 7.91 -8.91
N ALA A 81 -4.39 8.20 -9.69
CA ALA A 81 -4.15 7.55 -10.98
C ALA A 81 -3.65 6.10 -10.82
N GLY A 82 -2.81 5.85 -9.83
CA GLY A 82 -2.29 4.51 -9.54
C GLY A 82 -1.45 3.91 -10.65
N ASN A 83 -1.46 2.58 -10.70
CA ASN A 83 -0.72 1.83 -11.71
C ASN A 83 -1.34 2.02 -13.11
N PRO A 84 -0.57 2.43 -14.11
CA PRO A 84 -1.07 2.60 -15.47
C PRO A 84 -1.42 1.29 -16.19
N ASP A 85 -0.95 0.14 -15.71
CA ASP A 85 -1.22 -1.16 -16.32
C ASP A 85 -2.10 -2.03 -15.41
N PRO A 86 -3.44 -2.00 -15.58
CA PRO A 86 -4.35 -2.79 -14.77
C PRO A 86 -4.35 -4.30 -15.10
N SER A 87 -3.63 -4.72 -16.14
CA SER A 87 -3.58 -6.12 -16.56
C SER A 87 -2.71 -6.99 -15.66
N ARG A 88 -1.91 -6.39 -14.79
CA ARG A 88 -1.00 -7.09 -13.88
C ARG A 88 -1.33 -6.78 -12.43
N PRO A 89 -1.19 -7.78 -11.54
CA PRO A 89 -1.17 -7.49 -10.10
C PRO A 89 -0.05 -6.49 -9.79
N THR A 90 -0.37 -5.46 -9.03
CA THR A 90 0.61 -4.42 -8.68
C THR A 90 1.64 -4.95 -7.69
N CYS A 91 1.17 -5.67 -6.68
CA CYS A 91 2.02 -6.29 -5.67
C CYS A 91 1.26 -7.39 -4.93
N VAL A 92 2.01 -8.19 -4.20
CA VAL A 92 1.48 -9.27 -3.37
C VAL A 92 2.02 -9.08 -1.96
N THR A 93 1.14 -9.18 -0.98
CA THR A 93 1.52 -9.22 0.43
C THR A 93 0.97 -10.48 1.09
N SER A 94 1.59 -10.92 2.15
CA SER A 94 1.16 -12.09 2.89
C SER A 94 1.28 -11.87 4.39
N LEU A 95 0.40 -12.51 5.12
CA LEU A 95 0.46 -12.61 6.58
C LEU A 95 0.52 -14.09 6.96
N GLU A 96 1.41 -14.41 7.88
CA GLU A 96 1.58 -15.77 8.38
C GLU A 96 0.90 -15.95 9.75
N ASN A 97 0.73 -17.20 10.16
CA ASN A 97 0.20 -17.58 11.47
C ASN A 97 -1.22 -17.02 11.71
N LEU A 98 -2.06 -17.11 10.70
CA LEU A 98 -3.44 -16.67 10.77
C LEU A 98 -4.37 -17.87 10.94
N SER A 99 -5.53 -17.59 11.55
CA SER A 99 -6.66 -18.53 11.60
C SER A 99 -7.87 -17.87 10.98
N LEU A 100 -8.63 -18.64 10.21
CA LEU A 100 -9.89 -18.18 9.65
C LEU A 100 -11.03 -18.61 10.57
N LEU A 101 -11.76 -17.63 11.11
CA LEU A 101 -12.95 -17.88 11.92
C LEU A 101 -14.20 -17.42 11.18
N GLY A 102 -15.09 -18.34 10.88
CA GLY A 102 -16.38 -18.03 10.30
C GLY A 102 -17.48 -18.02 11.36
N VAL A 103 -18.29 -17.00 11.38
CA VAL A 103 -19.48 -16.91 12.23
C VAL A 103 -20.70 -16.80 11.35
N GLN A 104 -21.62 -17.74 11.49
CA GLN A 104 -22.87 -17.77 10.72
C GLN A 104 -24.07 -17.80 11.66
N SER A 105 -25.00 -16.86 11.46
CA SER A 105 -26.27 -16.88 12.18
C SER A 105 -27.22 -17.88 11.52
N ARG A 106 -27.87 -18.72 12.34
CA ARG A 106 -28.94 -19.63 11.87
C ARG A 106 -30.31 -18.95 11.78
N ARG A 107 -30.43 -17.75 12.36
CA ARG A 107 -31.69 -16.99 12.26
C ARG A 107 -31.73 -16.27 10.94
N THR A 108 -32.66 -16.67 10.10
CA THR A 108 -32.97 -15.94 8.87
C THR A 108 -33.90 -14.76 9.20
N GLY A 109 -33.80 -13.66 8.47
CA GLY A 109 -34.67 -12.50 8.63
C GLY A 109 -34.22 -11.51 9.70
N LEU A 110 -33.00 -11.64 10.21
CA LEU A 110 -32.36 -10.56 10.95
C LEU A 110 -31.75 -9.59 9.93
N GLY A 111 -32.49 -8.55 9.70
CA GLY A 111 -31.97 -7.42 8.94
C GLY A 111 -30.84 -6.77 9.67
#